data_146c49a6f02728e99b92395ff3e29129
#
_entry.id   146c49a6f02728e99b92395ff3e29129
#
_cell.length_a   1.000
_cell.length_b   1.000
_cell.length_c   1.000
_cell.angle_alpha   90.00
_cell.angle_beta   90.00
_cell.angle_gamma   90.00
#
_symmetry.space_group_name_H-M   'P 1'
#
loop_
_entity.id
_entity.type
_entity.pdbx_description
1 polymer ?
#
loop_
_entity_poly.entity_id
_entity_poly.type
_entity_poly.pdbx_seq_one_letter_code
_entity_poly.pdbx_strand_id
1 'polypeptide(L)'
;MPNHYRISKTVDGTKTYQLWDNDRVVSEFDSELNMKINYRIGTNGQVLSDSKENLYSYDGHGNLVNGKDNSSTTVYDVYGNKTEDIGIGDAPFGYCGEYTDSESGFVYLRNRYYDPSTGSFITEDPIKDGNNWYGYCAGNPVNGWDPSGLFGENT
;
A
#
# COMPACT_ATOMS: atom_id res chain seq x y z
N MET A 1 -13.62 -11.91 11.64
CA MET A 1 -12.43 -12.76 11.58
C MET A 1 -11.27 -12.03 12.22
N PRO A 2 -10.32 -12.68 12.92
CA PRO A 2 -9.15 -11.97 13.41
C PRO A 2 -8.36 -11.43 12.22
N ASN A 3 -7.96 -10.17 12.29
CA ASN A 3 -7.17 -9.53 11.24
C ASN A 3 -5.76 -10.16 11.25
N HIS A 4 -5.46 -10.96 10.24
CA HIS A 4 -4.15 -11.59 10.07
C HIS A 4 -3.22 -10.65 9.28
N TYR A 5 -2.82 -9.52 9.91
CA TYR A 5 -1.86 -8.63 9.28
C TYR A 5 -0.45 -9.24 9.26
N ARG A 6 0.30 -8.90 8.23
CA ARG A 6 1.72 -9.23 8.14
C ARG A 6 2.49 -8.51 9.24
N ILE A 7 3.11 -9.25 10.15
CA ILE A 7 3.89 -8.67 11.26
C ILE A 7 5.37 -8.46 10.92
N SER A 8 5.86 -9.10 9.87
CA SER A 8 7.24 -8.91 9.40
C SER A 8 7.39 -9.30 7.93
N LYS A 9 8.44 -8.77 7.30
CA LYS A 9 8.94 -9.23 6.01
C LYS A 9 10.46 -9.41 6.05
N THR A 10 10.99 -10.27 5.20
CA THR A 10 12.44 -10.47 5.04
C THR A 10 12.81 -10.28 3.57
N VAL A 11 13.73 -9.38 3.30
CA VAL A 11 14.24 -9.08 1.95
C VAL A 11 15.75 -9.21 2.00
N ASP A 12 16.33 -10.06 1.15
CA ASP A 12 17.77 -10.31 1.08
C ASP A 12 18.42 -10.57 2.46
N GLY A 13 17.73 -11.38 3.29
CA GLY A 13 18.17 -11.72 4.64
C GLY A 13 17.92 -10.63 5.70
N THR A 14 17.48 -9.45 5.31
CA THR A 14 17.17 -8.35 6.24
C THR A 14 15.69 -8.42 6.65
N LYS A 15 15.46 -8.60 7.95
CA LYS A 15 14.10 -8.66 8.52
C LYS A 15 13.63 -7.31 9.00
N THR A 16 12.40 -6.94 8.64
CA THR A 16 11.69 -5.75 9.14
C THR A 16 10.39 -6.18 9.79
N TYR A 17 10.15 -5.72 11.02
CA TYR A 17 8.87 -5.91 11.72
C TYR A 17 7.97 -4.71 11.51
N GLN A 18 6.66 -4.95 11.49
CA GLN A 18 5.64 -3.93 11.30
C GLN A 18 4.65 -3.91 12.47
N LEU A 19 4.42 -2.71 13.03
CA LEU A 19 3.37 -2.47 14.00
C LEU A 19 2.16 -1.87 13.27
N TRP A 20 1.00 -2.42 13.55
CA TRP A 20 -0.27 -2.01 12.94
C TRP A 20 -1.16 -1.35 13.98
N ASP A 21 -1.82 -0.27 13.56
CA ASP A 21 -2.98 0.31 14.25
C ASP A 21 -4.17 0.22 13.30
N ASN A 22 -5.19 -0.54 13.68
CA ASN A 22 -6.28 -0.96 12.81
C ASN A 22 -5.74 -1.60 11.51
N ASP A 23 -5.90 -0.95 10.37
CA ASP A 23 -5.53 -1.42 9.05
C ASP A 23 -4.29 -0.71 8.46
N ARG A 24 -3.57 0.09 9.27
CA ARG A 24 -2.42 0.88 8.84
C ARG A 24 -1.14 0.50 9.58
N VAL A 25 -0.02 0.45 8.85
CA VAL A 25 1.31 0.35 9.45
C VAL A 25 1.65 1.70 10.09
N VAL A 26 1.91 1.69 11.39
CA VAL A 26 2.28 2.91 12.14
C VAL A 26 3.76 2.97 12.50
N SER A 27 4.46 1.84 12.53
CA SER A 27 5.90 1.81 12.78
C SER A 27 6.56 0.61 12.15
N GLU A 28 7.83 0.76 11.82
CA GLU A 28 8.70 -0.33 11.38
C GLU A 28 9.95 -0.41 12.25
N PHE A 29 10.40 -1.64 12.48
CA PHE A 29 11.53 -1.97 13.33
C PHE A 29 12.49 -2.90 12.59
N ASP A 30 13.79 -2.83 12.92
CA ASP A 30 14.78 -3.78 12.43
C ASP A 30 14.69 -5.14 13.15
N SER A 31 15.63 -6.04 12.83
CA SER A 31 15.69 -7.38 13.44
C SER A 31 15.98 -7.39 14.93
N GLU A 32 16.55 -6.31 15.46
CA GLU A 32 16.86 -6.11 16.88
C GLU A 32 15.77 -5.33 17.61
N LEU A 33 14.64 -5.03 16.91
CA LEU A 33 13.53 -4.23 17.40
C LEU A 33 13.86 -2.76 17.67
N ASN A 34 14.92 -2.23 17.04
CA ASN A 34 15.12 -0.79 17.02
C ASN A 34 14.17 -0.15 16.03
N MET A 35 13.58 1.00 16.40
CA MET A 35 12.67 1.72 15.54
C MET A 35 13.40 2.29 14.31
N LYS A 36 12.96 1.91 13.11
CA LYS A 36 13.46 2.43 11.84
C LYS A 36 12.69 3.68 11.41
N ILE A 37 11.36 3.63 11.55
CA ILE A 37 10.48 4.71 11.13
C ILE A 37 9.14 4.62 11.87
N ASN A 38 8.54 5.79 12.12
CA ASN A 38 7.18 5.91 12.65
C ASN A 38 6.37 6.83 11.73
N TYR A 39 5.12 6.46 11.47
CA TYR A 39 4.20 7.17 10.60
C TYR A 39 3.10 7.86 11.39
N ARG A 40 2.74 9.07 10.99
CA ARG A 40 1.58 9.79 11.51
C ARG A 40 0.40 9.61 10.57
N ILE A 41 -0.67 9.06 11.10
CA ILE A 41 -1.88 8.76 10.35
C ILE A 41 -2.92 9.86 10.60
N GLY A 42 -3.53 10.35 9.52
CA GLY A 42 -4.64 11.29 9.59
C GLY A 42 -5.97 10.61 9.95
N THR A 43 -6.98 11.40 10.22
CA THR A 43 -8.33 10.91 10.58
C THR A 43 -9.02 10.12 9.47
N ASN A 44 -8.60 10.32 8.22
CA ASN A 44 -9.07 9.57 7.04
C ASN A 44 -8.25 8.30 6.75
N GLY A 45 -7.32 7.92 7.64
CA GLY A 45 -6.47 6.74 7.48
C GLY A 45 -5.26 6.92 6.56
N GLN A 46 -5.07 8.10 5.95
CA GLN A 46 -3.89 8.39 5.14
C GLN A 46 -2.68 8.72 6.02
N VAL A 47 -1.49 8.32 5.58
CA VAL A 47 -0.23 8.69 6.22
C VAL A 47 0.07 10.16 5.88
N LEU A 48 0.24 11.00 6.88
CA LEU A 48 0.50 12.44 6.70
C LEU A 48 1.99 12.77 6.69
N SER A 49 2.75 12.09 7.50
CA SER A 49 4.20 12.32 7.64
C SER A 49 4.87 11.13 8.33
N ASP A 50 6.19 11.14 8.36
CA ASP A 50 6.98 10.18 9.09
C ASP A 50 7.98 10.82 10.06
N SER A 51 8.71 9.99 10.80
CA SER A 51 9.74 10.42 11.76
C SER A 51 11.03 10.94 11.12
N LYS A 52 11.15 10.86 9.79
CA LYS A 52 12.26 11.43 8.99
C LYS A 52 11.88 12.78 8.37
N GLU A 53 10.78 13.38 8.86
CA GLU A 53 10.25 14.69 8.43
C GLU A 53 9.74 14.72 6.98
N ASN A 54 9.46 13.56 6.36
CA ASN A 54 8.76 13.53 5.09
C ASN A 54 7.29 13.91 5.28
N LEU A 55 6.76 14.72 4.36
CA LEU A 55 5.34 15.07 4.27
C LEU A 55 4.72 14.41 3.05
N TYR A 56 3.55 13.83 3.20
CA TYR A 56 2.89 13.03 2.19
C TYR A 56 1.68 13.73 1.59
N SER A 57 1.59 13.72 0.26
CA SER A 57 0.49 14.31 -0.50
C SER A 57 -0.14 13.26 -1.42
N TYR A 58 -1.45 13.37 -1.61
CA TYR A 58 -2.25 12.39 -2.33
C TYR A 58 -3.06 13.04 -3.44
N ASP A 59 -3.31 12.28 -4.51
CA ASP A 59 -4.25 12.67 -5.56
C ASP A 59 -5.70 12.38 -5.15
N GLY A 60 -6.65 12.66 -6.07
CA GLY A 60 -8.08 12.47 -5.83
C GLY A 60 -8.51 11.00 -5.72
N HIS A 61 -7.70 10.05 -6.17
CA HIS A 61 -7.93 8.61 -6.03
C HIS A 61 -7.27 8.02 -4.77
N GLY A 62 -6.53 8.85 -4.01
CA GLY A 62 -5.82 8.44 -2.81
C GLY A 62 -4.43 7.86 -3.06
N ASN A 63 -3.89 7.99 -4.28
CA ASN A 63 -2.52 7.59 -4.56
C ASN A 63 -1.54 8.55 -3.91
N LEU A 64 -0.49 8.02 -3.28
CA LEU A 64 0.61 8.84 -2.78
C LEU A 64 1.41 9.40 -3.97
N VAL A 65 1.36 10.70 -4.19
CA VAL A 65 2.01 11.34 -5.33
C VAL A 65 3.29 12.09 -4.96
N ASN A 66 3.43 12.48 -3.69
CA ASN A 66 4.63 13.16 -3.20
C ASN A 66 4.90 12.77 -1.75
N GLY A 67 6.17 12.58 -1.41
CA GLY A 67 6.58 12.12 -0.08
C GLY A 67 7.79 12.84 0.50
N LYS A 68 8.27 13.94 -0.11
CA LYS A 68 9.47 14.61 0.38
C LYS A 68 9.37 16.13 0.34
N ASP A 69 9.52 16.75 -0.80
CA ASP A 69 9.74 18.19 -0.92
C ASP A 69 8.75 18.91 -1.85
N ASN A 70 7.74 18.20 -2.34
CA ASN A 70 6.76 18.68 -3.32
C ASN A 70 7.37 19.21 -4.65
N SER A 71 8.64 18.90 -4.92
CA SER A 71 9.32 19.36 -6.14
C SER A 71 8.99 18.52 -7.37
N SER A 72 8.48 17.32 -7.16
CA SER A 72 8.16 16.35 -8.21
C SER A 72 6.95 15.49 -7.81
N THR A 73 6.30 14.88 -8.79
CA THR A 73 5.06 14.12 -8.57
C THR A 73 5.20 12.73 -9.19
N THR A 74 4.86 11.69 -8.43
CA THR A 74 4.69 10.33 -8.96
C THR A 74 3.32 10.24 -9.64
N VAL A 75 3.29 9.64 -10.82
CA VAL A 75 2.07 9.45 -11.61
C VAL A 75 1.78 7.96 -11.75
N TYR A 76 0.52 7.59 -11.61
CA TYR A 76 0.04 6.21 -11.72
C TYR A 76 -0.92 6.06 -12.89
N ASP A 77 -0.89 4.90 -13.55
CA ASP A 77 -2.00 4.50 -14.40
C ASP A 77 -3.20 4.04 -13.54
N VAL A 78 -4.29 3.70 -14.19
CA VAL A 78 -5.55 3.30 -13.50
C VAL A 78 -5.41 2.02 -12.67
N TYR A 79 -4.44 1.18 -12.97
CA TYR A 79 -4.16 -0.05 -12.24
C TYR A 79 -3.06 0.10 -11.18
N GLY A 80 -2.47 1.28 -11.04
CA GLY A 80 -1.47 1.57 -10.01
C GLY A 80 -0.03 1.34 -10.44
N ASN A 81 0.24 1.14 -11.75
CA ASN A 81 1.60 1.16 -12.24
C ASN A 81 2.12 2.60 -12.23
N LYS A 82 3.32 2.80 -11.71
CA LYS A 82 3.98 4.09 -11.78
C LYS A 82 4.42 4.36 -13.21
N THR A 83 3.90 5.42 -13.81
CA THR A 83 4.32 5.91 -15.12
C THR A 83 5.44 6.93 -15.01
N GLU A 84 5.48 7.66 -13.86
CA GLU A 84 6.60 8.50 -13.44
C GLU A 84 6.82 8.29 -11.94
N ASP A 85 8.04 8.03 -11.51
CA ASP A 85 8.39 7.72 -10.12
C ASP A 85 9.50 8.64 -9.60
N ILE A 86 9.17 9.89 -9.37
CA ILE A 86 10.10 10.93 -8.95
C ILE A 86 9.66 11.67 -7.67
N GLY A 87 8.46 11.43 -7.18
CA GLY A 87 7.86 12.22 -6.10
C GLY A 87 7.85 11.59 -4.72
N ILE A 88 7.71 10.28 -4.63
CA ILE A 88 7.50 9.61 -3.33
C ILE A 88 8.77 9.15 -2.62
N GLY A 89 9.92 9.15 -3.31
CA GLY A 89 11.19 8.69 -2.74
C GLY A 89 11.10 7.25 -2.23
N ASP A 90 11.62 7.00 -1.03
CA ASP A 90 11.64 5.67 -0.39
C ASP A 90 10.36 5.38 0.43
N ALA A 91 9.29 6.17 0.26
CA ALA A 91 8.04 5.92 0.97
C ALA A 91 7.45 4.55 0.58
N PRO A 92 7.07 3.70 1.56
CA PRO A 92 6.51 2.39 1.23
C PRO A 92 5.04 2.44 0.80
N PHE A 93 4.42 3.62 0.84
CA PHE A 93 3.03 3.81 0.42
C PHE A 93 2.99 4.26 -1.04
N GLY A 94 1.93 3.87 -1.76
CA GLY A 94 1.82 4.18 -3.19
C GLY A 94 0.39 4.25 -3.67
N TYR A 95 0.01 3.31 -4.54
CA TYR A 95 -1.31 3.21 -5.12
C TYR A 95 -2.39 3.09 -4.04
N CYS A 96 -3.42 3.92 -4.13
CA CYS A 96 -4.50 4.07 -3.13
C CYS A 96 -4.00 4.32 -1.69
N GLY A 97 -2.77 4.82 -1.52
CA GLY A 97 -2.13 5.02 -0.22
C GLY A 97 -1.76 3.72 0.50
N GLU A 98 -1.79 2.60 -0.20
CA GLU A 98 -1.51 1.29 0.38
C GLU A 98 -0.02 0.96 0.39
N TYR A 99 0.37 0.04 1.29
CA TYR A 99 1.75 -0.39 1.45
C TYR A 99 2.21 -1.18 0.23
N THR A 100 3.25 -0.72 -0.43
CA THR A 100 3.86 -1.37 -1.60
C THR A 100 5.20 -1.97 -1.19
N ASP A 101 5.41 -3.24 -1.50
CA ASP A 101 6.69 -3.91 -1.33
C ASP A 101 7.59 -3.56 -2.53
N SER A 102 8.56 -2.66 -2.33
CA SER A 102 9.43 -2.14 -3.39
C SER A 102 10.25 -3.23 -4.09
N GLU A 103 10.56 -4.31 -3.40
CA GLU A 103 11.30 -5.47 -3.92
C GLU A 103 10.53 -6.30 -4.94
N SER A 104 9.19 -6.31 -4.86
CA SER A 104 8.31 -7.07 -5.77
C SER A 104 7.43 -6.17 -6.64
N GLY A 105 7.20 -4.94 -6.23
CA GLY A 105 6.22 -4.04 -6.82
C GLY A 105 4.77 -4.35 -6.42
N PHE A 106 4.55 -5.35 -5.57
CA PHE A 106 3.20 -5.75 -5.15
C PHE A 106 2.64 -4.83 -4.07
N VAL A 107 1.34 -4.55 -4.17
CA VAL A 107 0.60 -3.79 -3.15
C VAL A 107 0.03 -4.75 -2.13
N TYR A 108 0.31 -4.53 -0.85
CA TYR A 108 -0.18 -5.36 0.24
C TYR A 108 -1.57 -4.89 0.70
N LEU A 109 -2.59 -5.63 0.34
CA LEU A 109 -3.99 -5.37 0.68
C LEU A 109 -4.49 -6.33 1.79
N ARG A 110 -3.73 -6.48 2.87
CA ARG A 110 -4.02 -7.28 4.07
C ARG A 110 -4.23 -8.77 3.77
N ASN A 111 -5.33 -9.14 3.16
CA ASN A 111 -5.65 -10.55 2.88
C ASN A 111 -5.02 -11.07 1.58
N ARG A 112 -4.69 -10.20 0.64
CA ARG A 112 -4.07 -10.55 -0.64
C ARG A 112 -3.01 -9.53 -1.05
N TYR A 113 -2.11 -9.99 -1.92
CA TYR A 113 -1.22 -9.10 -2.67
C TYR A 113 -1.82 -8.81 -4.04
N TYR A 114 -1.78 -7.56 -4.43
CA TYR A 114 -2.20 -7.08 -5.74
C TYR A 114 -0.97 -6.77 -6.60
N ASP A 115 -0.98 -7.23 -7.84
CA ASP A 115 0.04 -6.94 -8.85
C ASP A 115 -0.48 -5.89 -9.84
N PRO A 116 -0.03 -4.63 -9.75
CA PRO A 116 -0.42 -3.58 -10.68
C PRO A 116 -0.10 -3.91 -12.15
N SER A 117 0.98 -4.66 -12.40
CA SER A 117 1.43 -4.98 -13.76
C SER A 117 0.46 -5.90 -14.51
N THR A 118 -0.27 -6.72 -13.78
CA THR A 118 -1.30 -7.61 -14.34
C THR A 118 -2.73 -7.12 -14.07
N GLY A 119 -2.89 -6.13 -13.18
CA GLY A 119 -4.18 -5.62 -12.75
C GLY A 119 -4.98 -6.65 -11.94
N SER A 120 -4.31 -7.59 -11.25
CA SER A 120 -4.92 -8.75 -10.62
C SER A 120 -4.29 -9.07 -9.28
N PHE A 121 -5.04 -9.77 -8.42
CA PHE A 121 -4.46 -10.41 -7.23
C PHE A 121 -3.56 -11.59 -7.63
N ILE A 122 -2.48 -11.83 -6.86
CA ILE A 122 -1.56 -12.94 -7.11
C ILE A 122 -2.06 -14.28 -6.54
N THR A 123 -3.12 -14.25 -5.73
CA THR A 123 -3.76 -15.43 -5.13
C THR A 123 -5.26 -15.40 -5.34
N GLU A 124 -5.90 -16.57 -5.29
CA GLU A 124 -7.36 -16.69 -5.32
C GLU A 124 -8.01 -15.97 -4.15
N ASP A 125 -9.21 -15.49 -4.37
CA ASP A 125 -10.06 -14.94 -3.33
C ASP A 125 -10.37 -16.00 -2.25
N PRO A 126 -9.98 -15.80 -0.99
CA PRO A 126 -10.25 -16.77 0.06
C PRO A 126 -11.73 -16.96 0.37
N ILE A 127 -12.57 -15.98 0.04
CA ILE A 127 -14.04 -16.07 0.17
C ILE A 127 -14.73 -16.52 -1.10
N LYS A 128 -14.00 -16.57 -2.24
CA LYS A 128 -14.48 -17.05 -3.54
C LYS A 128 -15.77 -16.35 -4.00
N ASP A 129 -15.84 -15.04 -3.79
CA ASP A 129 -16.95 -14.24 -4.25
C ASP A 129 -16.87 -14.00 -5.77
N GLY A 130 -18.03 -14.09 -6.44
CA GLY A 130 -18.14 -13.91 -7.88
C GLY A 130 -17.49 -15.01 -8.73
N ASN A 131 -17.27 -14.69 -10.02
CA ASN A 131 -16.75 -15.64 -11.02
C ASN A 131 -15.26 -15.50 -11.32
N ASN A 132 -14.64 -14.39 -10.94
CA ASN A 132 -13.21 -14.12 -11.14
C ASN A 132 -12.54 -13.85 -9.80
N TRP A 133 -11.93 -14.86 -9.22
CA TRP A 133 -11.30 -14.80 -7.90
C TRP A 133 -9.96 -14.06 -7.87
N TYR A 134 -9.42 -13.69 -9.02
CA TYR A 134 -8.20 -12.88 -9.15
C TYR A 134 -8.49 -11.42 -9.52
N GLY A 135 -9.76 -11.11 -9.84
CA GLY A 135 -10.15 -9.78 -10.32
C GLY A 135 -10.02 -8.69 -9.25
N TYR A 136 -9.43 -7.57 -9.61
CA TYR A 136 -9.37 -6.37 -8.80
C TYR A 136 -10.51 -5.42 -9.19
N CYS A 137 -11.29 -4.93 -8.19
CA CYS A 137 -12.39 -3.97 -8.37
C CYS A 137 -13.36 -4.32 -9.53
N ALA A 138 -13.62 -5.60 -9.76
CA ALA A 138 -14.45 -6.08 -10.90
C ALA A 138 -14.03 -5.52 -12.27
N GLY A 139 -12.74 -5.16 -12.44
CA GLY A 139 -12.19 -4.55 -13.66
C GLY A 139 -12.47 -3.06 -13.81
N ASN A 140 -12.91 -2.39 -12.75
CA ASN A 140 -13.19 -0.94 -12.76
C ASN A 140 -12.42 -0.18 -11.67
N PRO A 141 -11.08 -0.16 -11.71
CA PRO A 141 -10.25 0.47 -10.69
C PRO A 141 -10.31 2.01 -10.71
N VAL A 142 -10.89 2.61 -11.75
CA VAL A 142 -11.11 4.07 -11.82
C VAL A 142 -12.15 4.54 -10.81
N ASN A 143 -13.18 3.72 -10.55
CA ASN A 143 -14.29 4.05 -9.68
C ASN A 143 -14.32 3.25 -8.37
N GLY A 144 -13.25 2.53 -8.08
CA GLY A 144 -13.19 1.74 -6.86
C GLY A 144 -11.79 1.32 -6.48
N TRP A 145 -11.63 0.95 -5.21
CA TRP A 145 -10.43 0.31 -4.67
C TRP A 145 -10.83 -0.82 -3.73
N ASP A 146 -9.92 -1.72 -3.44
CA ASP A 146 -10.13 -2.82 -2.49
C ASP A 146 -9.08 -2.76 -1.38
N PRO A 147 -9.34 -2.03 -0.29
CA PRO A 147 -8.37 -1.86 0.79
C PRO A 147 -8.15 -3.15 1.60
N SER A 148 -9.11 -4.05 1.57
CA SER A 148 -9.05 -5.30 2.33
C SER A 148 -8.41 -6.46 1.57
N GLY A 149 -8.38 -6.39 0.26
CA GLY A 149 -8.08 -7.52 -0.61
C GLY A 149 -9.17 -8.60 -0.61
N LEU A 150 -10.41 -8.23 -0.28
CA LEU A 150 -11.58 -9.14 -0.28
C LEU A 150 -12.76 -8.56 -1.06
N PHE A 151 -13.00 -7.26 -0.89
CA PHE A 151 -14.14 -6.57 -1.50
C PHE A 151 -13.68 -5.21 -2.05
N GLY A 152 -14.05 -4.93 -3.32
CA GLY A 152 -13.89 -3.59 -3.86
C GLY A 152 -14.94 -2.62 -3.28
N GLU A 153 -14.48 -1.42 -2.94
CA GLU A 153 -15.34 -0.29 -2.53
C GLU A 153 -15.45 0.71 -3.70
N ASN A 154 -16.58 1.38 -3.83
CA ASN A 154 -16.76 2.45 -4.82
C ASN A 154 -16.26 3.78 -4.25
N THR A 155 -15.61 4.58 -5.10
CA THR A 155 -15.19 5.96 -4.80
C THR A 155 -16.37 6.91 -4.78
#